data_7814bdfb61136c7e36a52dcca274ea99
#
_entry.id   7814bdfb61136c7e36a52dcca274ea99
#
_cell.length_a   1.000
_cell.length_b   1.000
_cell.length_c   1.000
_cell.angle_alpha   90.00
_cell.angle_beta   90.00
_cell.angle_gamma   90.00
#
_symmetry.space_group_name_H-M   'P 1'
#
loop_
_entity.id
_entity.type
_entity.pdbx_description
1 polymer ?
#
loop_
_entity_poly.entity_id
_entity_poly.type
_entity_poly.pdbx_seq_one_letter_code
_entity_poly.pdbx_strand_id
1 'polypeptide(L)'
;MKAPKSICLLNDSFPPLIDGVANTVVNYAQELTKLGDRAIVVTPEHPEADDSRFSFPVVRYPSVDTRRLFGYLAGYPFSPETLRRLKSEKIDLLHSHCPVMSTILARSIREVVDAPLVFTYHTKFDVDVAKLIRGRLLQESALYLLAAN
;
A
#
# COMPACT_ATOMS: atom_id res chain seq x y z
N MET A 1 10.04 -12.87 -26.16
CA MET A 1 9.11 -12.10 -25.31
C MET A 1 9.50 -12.29 -23.86
N LYS A 2 9.52 -11.23 -23.06
CA LYS A 2 9.80 -11.33 -21.61
C LYS A 2 8.61 -12.01 -20.92
N ALA A 3 8.86 -12.92 -19.97
CA ALA A 3 7.79 -13.53 -19.19
C ALA A 3 7.04 -12.46 -18.38
N PRO A 4 5.69 -12.52 -18.30
CA PRO A 4 4.90 -11.61 -17.49
C PRO A 4 5.37 -11.59 -16.04
N LYS A 5 5.41 -10.41 -15.44
CA LYS A 5 5.75 -10.21 -14.02
C LYS A 5 4.52 -9.96 -13.19
N SER A 6 4.55 -10.42 -11.94
CA SER A 6 3.49 -10.17 -10.96
C SER A 6 3.93 -9.08 -10.00
N ILE A 7 3.31 -7.90 -10.11
CA ILE A 7 3.66 -6.71 -9.36
C ILE A 7 2.55 -6.41 -8.34
N CYS A 8 2.91 -6.37 -7.07
CA CYS A 8 2.02 -6.02 -5.99
C CYS A 8 2.17 -4.53 -5.63
N LEU A 9 1.13 -3.75 -5.85
CA LEU A 9 1.06 -2.32 -5.56
C LEU A 9 0.32 -2.10 -4.25
N LEU A 10 1.00 -1.56 -3.23
CA LEU A 10 0.43 -1.34 -1.91
C LEU A 10 0.20 0.15 -1.65
N ASN A 11 -0.99 0.52 -1.20
CA ASN A 11 -1.33 1.89 -0.82
C ASN A 11 -2.40 1.92 0.28
N ASP A 12 -2.35 2.92 1.16
CA ASP A 12 -3.31 3.08 2.26
C ASP A 12 -4.63 3.70 1.79
N SER A 13 -4.66 4.33 0.61
CA SER A 13 -5.87 4.85 -0.03
C SER A 13 -6.11 4.19 -1.39
N PHE A 14 -7.38 3.89 -1.68
CA PHE A 14 -7.81 3.34 -2.96
C PHE A 14 -9.32 3.58 -3.12
N PRO A 15 -9.86 3.64 -4.33
CA PRO A 15 -11.29 3.86 -4.50
C PRO A 15 -12.16 2.99 -3.57
N PRO A 16 -13.21 3.56 -2.94
CA PRO A 16 -13.86 4.84 -3.27
C PRO A 16 -13.15 6.11 -2.75
N LEU A 17 -12.10 5.99 -1.94
CA LEU A 17 -11.28 7.14 -1.56
C LEU A 17 -10.50 7.61 -2.78
N ILE A 18 -10.61 8.91 -3.09
CA ILE A 18 -9.98 9.53 -4.25
C ILE A 18 -8.96 10.57 -3.77
N ASP A 19 -7.70 10.29 -4.02
CA ASP A 19 -6.59 11.22 -3.85
C ASP A 19 -5.55 11.02 -4.96
N GLY A 20 -4.51 11.84 -4.97
CA GLY A 20 -3.47 11.79 -6.01
C GLY A 20 -2.70 10.48 -6.04
N VAL A 21 -2.47 9.85 -4.87
CA VAL A 21 -1.74 8.58 -4.76
C VAL A 21 -2.63 7.41 -5.17
N ALA A 22 -3.90 7.40 -4.73
CA ALA A 22 -4.88 6.40 -5.14
C ALA A 22 -5.04 6.37 -6.67
N ASN A 23 -5.16 7.54 -7.30
CA ASN A 23 -5.22 7.65 -8.77
C ASN A 23 -3.93 7.15 -9.43
N THR A 24 -2.77 7.43 -8.87
CA THR A 24 -1.49 6.94 -9.38
C THR A 24 -1.42 5.42 -9.33
N VAL A 25 -1.85 4.80 -8.24
CA VAL A 25 -1.86 3.33 -8.10
C VAL A 25 -2.84 2.68 -9.11
N VAL A 26 -4.03 3.26 -9.29
CA VAL A 26 -4.98 2.81 -10.32
C VAL A 26 -4.33 2.85 -11.72
N ASN A 27 -3.69 3.97 -12.07
CA ASN A 27 -3.03 4.14 -13.36
C ASN A 27 -1.88 3.14 -13.53
N TYR A 28 -1.04 2.93 -12.52
CA TYR A 28 0.03 1.93 -12.57
C TYR A 28 -0.52 0.53 -12.80
N ALA A 29 -1.56 0.14 -12.07
CA ALA A 29 -2.17 -1.19 -12.23
C ALA A 29 -2.75 -1.38 -13.63
N GLN A 30 -3.41 -0.36 -14.18
CA GLN A 30 -3.96 -0.39 -15.53
C GLN A 30 -2.86 -0.50 -16.59
N GLU A 31 -1.81 0.31 -16.48
CA GLU A 31 -0.72 0.30 -17.47
C GLU A 31 0.10 -1.00 -17.43
N LEU A 32 0.39 -1.53 -16.24
CA LEU A 32 1.04 -2.83 -16.09
C LEU A 32 0.20 -3.95 -16.74
N THR A 33 -1.12 -3.93 -16.51
CA THR A 33 -2.04 -4.91 -17.12
C THR A 33 -2.06 -4.78 -18.66
N LYS A 34 -2.07 -3.57 -19.19
CA LYS A 34 -1.98 -3.34 -20.67
C LYS A 34 -0.66 -3.82 -21.26
N LEU A 35 0.43 -3.73 -20.52
CA LEU A 35 1.76 -4.22 -20.90
C LEU A 35 1.90 -5.75 -20.84
N GLY A 36 0.87 -6.44 -20.34
CA GLY A 36 0.84 -7.89 -20.21
C GLY A 36 1.42 -8.42 -18.90
N ASP A 37 1.74 -7.53 -17.96
CA ASP A 37 2.13 -7.90 -16.60
C ASP A 37 0.88 -8.10 -15.72
N ARG A 38 1.03 -8.78 -14.60
CA ARG A 38 -0.04 -8.98 -13.62
C ARG A 38 0.11 -7.98 -12.49
N ALA A 39 -0.77 -6.97 -12.44
CA ALA A 39 -0.87 -6.08 -11.30
C ALA A 39 -1.81 -6.66 -10.23
N ILE A 40 -1.43 -6.54 -8.96
CA ILE A 40 -2.25 -6.86 -7.78
C ILE A 40 -2.23 -5.64 -6.89
N VAL A 41 -3.39 -5.04 -6.62
CA VAL A 41 -3.47 -3.91 -5.69
C VAL A 41 -3.81 -4.42 -4.30
N VAL A 42 -3.07 -3.96 -3.29
CA VAL A 42 -3.30 -4.28 -1.88
C VAL A 42 -3.60 -3.00 -1.10
N THR A 43 -4.78 -2.93 -0.48
CA THR A 43 -5.30 -1.72 0.15
C THR A 43 -6.22 -2.04 1.33
N PRO A 44 -6.47 -1.12 2.27
CA PRO A 44 -7.41 -1.36 3.35
C PRO A 44 -8.85 -1.62 2.87
N GLU A 45 -9.60 -2.36 3.66
CA GLU A 45 -11.05 -2.49 3.48
C GLU A 45 -11.75 -1.15 3.59
N HIS A 46 -12.78 -0.97 2.78
CA HIS A 46 -13.70 0.16 2.84
C HIS A 46 -15.13 -0.33 2.63
N PRO A 47 -16.12 0.10 3.44
CA PRO A 47 -17.50 -0.41 3.37
C PRO A 47 -18.20 -0.12 2.04
N GLU A 48 -17.80 0.92 1.32
CA GLU A 48 -18.37 1.33 0.03
C GLU A 48 -17.53 0.87 -1.16
N ALA A 49 -16.57 -0.04 -0.95
CA ALA A 49 -15.70 -0.50 -2.03
C ALA A 49 -16.46 -1.36 -3.05
N ASP A 50 -16.27 -1.05 -4.32
CA ASP A 50 -16.66 -1.88 -5.45
C ASP A 50 -15.44 -2.09 -6.35
N ASP A 51 -14.83 -3.26 -6.21
CA ASP A 51 -13.62 -3.63 -6.95
C ASP A 51 -13.93 -4.34 -8.29
N SER A 52 -15.20 -4.64 -8.57
CA SER A 52 -15.63 -5.34 -9.79
C SER A 52 -15.34 -4.58 -11.09
N ARG A 53 -15.16 -3.27 -10.99
CA ARG A 53 -14.85 -2.37 -12.11
C ARG A 53 -13.40 -2.42 -12.58
N PHE A 54 -12.52 -3.06 -11.83
CA PHE A 54 -11.09 -3.13 -12.19
C PHE A 54 -10.76 -4.42 -12.95
N SER A 55 -9.91 -4.30 -13.96
CA SER A 55 -9.41 -5.44 -14.75
C SER A 55 -8.28 -6.22 -14.08
N PHE A 56 -7.87 -5.79 -12.90
CA PHE A 56 -6.82 -6.38 -12.09
C PHE A 56 -7.37 -6.73 -10.69
N PRO A 57 -6.81 -7.74 -10.01
CA PRO A 57 -7.23 -8.10 -8.67
C PRO A 57 -6.92 -7.03 -7.63
N VAL A 58 -7.89 -6.78 -6.76
CA VAL A 58 -7.73 -5.95 -5.56
C VAL A 58 -7.87 -6.84 -4.33
N VAL A 59 -6.86 -6.82 -3.49
CA VAL A 59 -6.83 -7.54 -2.20
C VAL A 59 -7.00 -6.51 -1.10
N ARG A 60 -8.13 -6.58 -0.42
CA ARG A 60 -8.36 -5.70 0.73
C ARG A 60 -7.98 -6.40 2.01
N TYR A 61 -7.18 -5.71 2.84
CA TYR A 61 -6.81 -6.17 4.17
C TYR A 61 -7.62 -5.44 5.24
N PRO A 62 -7.82 -6.04 6.43
CA PRO A 62 -8.68 -5.47 7.46
C PRO A 62 -8.37 -4.02 7.77
N SER A 63 -9.39 -3.22 8.02
CA SER A 63 -9.28 -1.85 8.47
C SER A 63 -9.96 -1.63 9.82
N VAL A 64 -9.47 -0.63 10.56
CA VAL A 64 -10.04 -0.18 11.83
C VAL A 64 -10.69 1.19 11.61
N ASP A 65 -11.87 1.40 12.18
CA ASP A 65 -12.55 2.68 12.08
C ASP A 65 -11.89 3.72 12.99
N THR A 66 -11.01 4.51 12.40
CA THR A 66 -10.32 5.62 13.05
C THR A 66 -10.88 6.99 12.63
N ARG A 67 -12.03 7.03 11.95
CA ARG A 67 -12.59 8.28 11.38
C ARG A 67 -12.85 9.35 12.42
N ARG A 68 -13.19 8.97 13.66
CA ARG A 68 -13.39 9.94 14.76
C ARG A 68 -12.10 10.62 15.22
N LEU A 69 -10.93 9.98 15.02
CA LEU A 69 -9.63 10.47 15.46
C LEU A 69 -8.84 11.10 14.30
N PHE A 70 -8.88 10.47 13.13
CA PHE A 70 -8.02 10.81 11.99
C PHE A 70 -8.80 11.15 10.71
N GLY A 71 -10.13 11.02 10.73
CA GLY A 71 -10.97 11.32 9.56
C GLY A 71 -11.02 10.21 8.50
N TYR A 72 -10.31 9.10 8.67
CA TYR A 72 -10.26 7.98 7.71
C TYR A 72 -10.20 6.61 8.39
N LEU A 73 -10.39 5.55 7.62
CA LEU A 73 -10.19 4.17 8.06
C LEU A 73 -8.69 3.84 7.98
N ALA A 74 -8.10 3.36 9.08
CA ALA A 74 -6.71 2.91 9.09
C ALA A 74 -6.63 1.41 8.79
N GLY A 75 -5.74 1.01 7.88
CA GLY A 75 -5.47 -0.39 7.62
C GLY A 75 -4.82 -1.08 8.82
N TYR A 76 -5.16 -2.36 9.04
CA TYR A 76 -4.52 -3.20 10.05
C TYR A 76 -3.53 -4.16 9.36
N PRO A 77 -2.21 -3.86 9.38
CA PRO A 77 -1.22 -4.55 8.55
C PRO A 77 -0.85 -5.95 9.01
N PHE A 78 -1.33 -6.38 10.20
CA PHE A 78 -0.98 -7.67 10.80
C PHE A 78 -2.08 -8.73 10.59
N SER A 79 -2.50 -8.96 9.33
CA SER A 79 -3.51 -9.95 8.97
C SER A 79 -2.87 -11.25 8.45
N PRO A 80 -2.92 -12.36 9.21
CA PRO A 80 -2.40 -13.65 8.75
C PRO A 80 -3.13 -14.18 7.50
N GLU A 81 -4.41 -13.83 7.35
CA GLU A 81 -5.21 -14.21 6.19
C GLU A 81 -4.71 -13.51 4.92
N THR A 82 -4.48 -12.20 5.00
CA THR A 82 -3.91 -11.41 3.91
C THR A 82 -2.54 -11.94 3.51
N LEU A 83 -1.67 -12.25 4.49
CA LEU A 83 -0.34 -12.80 4.21
C LEU A 83 -0.43 -14.18 3.52
N ARG A 84 -1.31 -15.07 3.98
CA ARG A 84 -1.52 -16.39 3.35
C ARG A 84 -2.03 -16.25 1.92
N ARG A 85 -2.98 -15.36 1.67
CA ARG A 85 -3.50 -15.05 0.33
C ARG A 85 -2.39 -14.56 -0.58
N LEU A 86 -1.63 -13.55 -0.16
CA LEU A 86 -0.57 -12.96 -0.99
C LEU A 86 0.61 -13.91 -1.22
N LYS A 87 0.90 -14.80 -0.27
CA LYS A 87 1.91 -15.85 -0.46
C LYS A 87 1.59 -16.77 -1.64
N SER A 88 0.32 -17.02 -1.93
CA SER A 88 -0.10 -17.87 -3.07
C SER A 88 -0.01 -17.18 -4.42
N GLU A 89 0.19 -15.85 -4.46
CA GLU A 89 0.10 -15.03 -5.67
C GLU A 89 1.38 -14.97 -6.52
N LYS A 90 2.46 -15.63 -6.10
CA LYS A 90 3.77 -15.64 -6.82
C LYS A 90 4.22 -14.23 -7.22
N ILE A 91 4.35 -13.35 -6.24
CA ILE A 91 4.73 -11.94 -6.45
C ILE A 91 6.20 -11.84 -6.81
N ASP A 92 6.53 -11.12 -7.89
CA ASP A 92 7.89 -10.83 -8.34
C ASP A 92 8.43 -9.49 -7.81
N LEU A 93 7.55 -8.56 -7.45
CA LEU A 93 7.90 -7.22 -6.96
C LEU A 93 6.82 -6.68 -6.04
N LEU A 94 7.24 -6.14 -4.91
CA LEU A 94 6.40 -5.34 -4.02
C LEU A 94 6.71 -3.86 -4.25
N HIS A 95 5.68 -3.04 -4.46
CA HIS A 95 5.82 -1.61 -4.64
C HIS A 95 4.86 -0.87 -3.72
N SER A 96 5.40 -0.26 -2.65
CA SER A 96 4.62 0.53 -1.70
C SER A 96 4.61 2.01 -2.10
N HIS A 97 3.44 2.62 -2.00
CA HIS A 97 3.18 4.03 -2.34
C HIS A 97 2.88 4.89 -1.12
N CYS A 98 2.70 4.30 0.05
CA CYS A 98 2.45 5.01 1.31
C CYS A 98 3.43 4.53 2.40
N PRO A 99 4.02 5.44 3.20
CA PRO A 99 5.06 5.07 4.17
C PRO A 99 4.52 4.47 5.47
N VAL A 100 3.21 4.37 5.66
CA VAL A 100 2.62 3.95 6.93
C VAL A 100 2.18 2.48 6.89
N MET A 101 0.89 2.18 6.88
CA MET A 101 0.37 0.81 7.05
C MET A 101 0.71 -0.10 5.88
N SER A 102 0.63 0.38 4.65
CA SER A 102 1.02 -0.40 3.47
C SER A 102 2.50 -0.77 3.45
N THR A 103 3.39 0.08 3.95
CA THR A 103 4.82 -0.25 4.03
C THR A 103 5.09 -1.28 5.13
N ILE A 104 4.43 -1.20 6.28
CA ILE A 104 4.51 -2.23 7.33
C ILE A 104 4.01 -3.57 6.79
N LEU A 105 2.87 -3.57 6.10
CA LEU A 105 2.33 -4.78 5.47
C LEU A 105 3.27 -5.32 4.38
N ALA A 106 3.81 -4.44 3.51
CA ALA A 106 4.74 -4.83 2.45
C ALA A 106 5.98 -5.55 2.98
N ARG A 107 6.50 -5.12 4.13
CA ARG A 107 7.62 -5.79 4.82
C ARG A 107 7.23 -7.18 5.29
N SER A 108 6.07 -7.30 5.94
CA SER A 108 5.56 -8.60 6.37
C SER A 108 5.33 -9.56 5.20
N ILE A 109 4.87 -9.02 4.05
CA ILE A 109 4.70 -9.80 2.82
C ILE A 109 6.07 -10.23 2.28
N ARG A 110 7.06 -9.33 2.24
CA ARG A 110 8.41 -9.62 1.78
C ARG A 110 9.04 -10.83 2.47
N GLU A 111 8.82 -10.98 3.77
CA GLU A 111 9.33 -12.11 4.54
C GLU A 111 8.75 -13.49 4.11
N VAL A 112 7.59 -13.47 3.44
CA VAL A 112 6.90 -14.71 3.05
C VAL A 112 6.88 -14.98 1.54
N VAL A 113 7.20 -13.98 0.69
CA VAL A 113 7.18 -14.12 -0.78
C VAL A 113 8.56 -14.01 -1.44
N ASP A 114 9.59 -13.64 -0.68
CA ASP A 114 10.98 -13.45 -1.17
C ASP A 114 11.07 -12.55 -2.42
N ALA A 115 10.35 -11.42 -2.39
CA ALA A 115 10.31 -10.45 -3.49
C ALA A 115 10.98 -9.13 -3.09
N PRO A 116 11.66 -8.43 -4.01
CA PRO A 116 12.19 -7.10 -3.74
C PRO A 116 11.07 -6.13 -3.42
N LEU A 117 11.34 -5.19 -2.50
CA LEU A 117 10.44 -4.10 -2.13
C LEU A 117 10.98 -2.77 -2.65
N VAL A 118 10.15 -2.05 -3.41
CA VAL A 118 10.39 -0.69 -3.87
C VAL A 118 9.40 0.24 -3.19
N PHE A 119 9.82 1.45 -2.92
CA PHE A 119 8.99 2.49 -2.34
C PHE A 119 9.00 3.75 -3.22
N THR A 120 7.81 4.30 -3.52
CA THR A 120 7.68 5.60 -4.19
C THR A 120 7.19 6.65 -3.20
N TYR A 121 7.97 7.69 -3.06
CA TYR A 121 7.68 8.83 -2.19
C TYR A 121 6.87 9.88 -2.98
N HIS A 122 5.58 10.02 -2.67
CA HIS A 122 4.67 10.92 -3.39
C HIS A 122 4.57 12.32 -2.80
N THR A 123 4.92 12.49 -1.51
CA THR A 123 4.81 13.75 -0.79
C THR A 123 6.03 13.97 0.10
N LYS A 124 6.29 15.23 0.47
CA LYS A 124 7.30 15.56 1.49
C LYS A 124 6.75 15.25 2.88
N PHE A 125 6.79 14.00 3.29
CA PHE A 125 6.31 13.53 4.59
C PHE A 125 6.97 14.20 5.79
N ASP A 126 8.21 14.68 5.64
CA ASP A 126 8.90 15.52 6.62
C ASP A 126 8.06 16.73 7.03
N VAL A 127 7.40 17.38 6.06
CA VAL A 127 6.50 18.52 6.32
C VAL A 127 5.22 18.09 7.04
N ASP A 128 4.66 16.95 6.68
CA ASP A 128 3.42 16.46 7.27
C ASP A 128 3.64 15.85 8.66
N VAL A 129 4.72 15.13 8.88
CA VAL A 129 5.16 14.66 10.20
C VAL A 129 5.45 15.84 11.12
N ALA A 130 6.09 16.91 10.60
CA ALA A 130 6.37 18.12 11.37
C ALA A 130 5.08 18.85 11.82
N LYS A 131 4.00 18.76 11.05
CA LYS A 131 2.70 19.33 11.42
C LYS A 131 1.93 18.49 12.43
N LEU A 132 2.04 17.16 12.36
CA LEU A 132 1.27 16.23 13.18
C LEU A 132 1.92 15.97 14.53
N ILE A 133 3.24 16.00 14.63
CA ILE A 133 3.98 15.65 15.83
C ILE A 133 4.58 16.92 16.44
N ARG A 134 4.06 17.33 17.61
CA ARG A 134 4.67 18.40 18.41
C ARG A 134 5.89 17.85 19.17
N GLY A 135 7.07 18.25 18.75
CA GLY A 135 8.33 17.92 19.43
C GLY A 135 9.38 17.37 18.48
N ARG A 136 10.51 18.09 18.37
CA ARG A 136 11.57 17.82 17.41
C ARG A 136 12.17 16.41 17.53
N LEU A 137 12.36 15.92 18.74
CA LEU A 137 12.88 14.57 19.02
C LEU A 137 11.94 13.46 18.51
N LEU A 138 10.61 13.65 18.69
CA LEU A 138 9.62 12.69 18.20
C LEU A 138 9.50 12.73 16.68
N GLN A 139 9.64 13.91 16.07
CA GLN A 139 9.67 14.08 14.62
C GLN A 139 10.89 13.36 14.01
N GLU A 140 12.06 13.56 14.55
CA GLU A 140 13.31 12.92 14.10
C GLU A 140 13.22 11.40 14.26
N SER A 141 12.68 10.91 15.36
CA SER A 141 12.46 9.47 15.58
C SER A 141 11.45 8.87 14.59
N ALA A 142 10.34 9.56 14.32
CA ALA A 142 9.34 9.12 13.36
C ALA A 142 9.90 9.10 11.93
N LEU A 143 10.63 10.14 11.53
CA LEU A 143 11.30 10.22 10.23
C LEU A 143 12.40 9.16 10.10
N TYR A 144 13.15 8.89 11.15
CA TYR A 144 14.14 7.80 11.18
C TYR A 144 13.48 6.43 10.98
N LEU A 145 12.38 6.16 11.69
CA LEU A 145 11.62 4.92 11.52
C LEU A 145 11.01 4.77 10.12
N LEU A 146 10.64 5.89 9.48
CA LEU A 146 10.14 5.90 8.11
C LEU A 146 11.28 5.76 7.08
N ALA A 147 12.46 6.29 7.36
CA ALA A 147 13.63 6.26 6.48
C ALA A 147 14.51 5.01 6.66
N ALA A 148 14.53 4.40 7.85
CA ALA A 148 15.25 3.14 8.13
C ALA A 148 14.60 1.92 7.49
N ASN A 149 13.70 2.22 6.59
CA ASN A 149 12.98 1.26 5.81
C ASN A 149 13.48 1.32 4.36
#